data_140e204ab56e32c45abe8aff444a2666
#
_entry.id   140e204ab56e32c45abe8aff444a2666
#
_cell.length_a   1.000
_cell.length_b   1.000
_cell.length_c   1.000
_cell.angle_alpha   90.00
_cell.angle_beta   90.00
_cell.angle_gamma   90.00
#
_symmetry.space_group_name_H-M   'P 1'
#
loop_
_entity.id
_entity.type
_entity.pdbx_description
1 polymer ?
#
loop_
_entity_poly.entity_id
_entity_poly.type
_entity_poly.pdbx_seq_one_letter_code
_entity_poly.pdbx_strand_id
1 'polypeptide(L)'
;MMEATQICELFRILGDPTRLSILLMLMDGERCVTDVAASLGMSKCAISHQLRTLKGNHLIRRRKAGKFVFYSLSDGYIQEIIEKAQEHLAKV
;
A
#
# COMPACT_ATOMS: atom_id res chain seq x y z
N MET A 1 -6.95 24.21 -2.51
CA MET A 1 -6.21 23.85 -1.28
C MET A 1 -6.76 22.56 -0.69
N MET A 2 -5.86 21.68 -0.28
CA MET A 2 -6.25 20.39 0.27
C MET A 2 -6.87 20.55 1.67
N GLU A 3 -8.00 19.88 1.89
CA GLU A 3 -8.67 19.90 3.18
C GLU A 3 -7.94 19.02 4.20
N ALA A 4 -7.93 19.46 5.46
CA ALA A 4 -7.37 18.66 6.56
C ALA A 4 -8.04 17.28 6.65
N THR A 5 -9.33 17.21 6.37
CA THR A 5 -10.08 15.95 6.38
C THR A 5 -9.50 14.93 5.40
N GLN A 6 -9.11 15.39 4.22
CA GLN A 6 -8.53 14.51 3.20
C GLN A 6 -7.15 14.00 3.63
N ILE A 7 -6.36 14.84 4.27
CA ILE A 7 -5.04 14.45 4.79
C ILE A 7 -5.21 13.44 5.93
N CYS A 8 -6.15 13.68 6.84
CA CYS A 8 -6.46 12.74 7.92
C CYS A 8 -6.87 11.37 7.37
N GLU A 9 -7.69 11.36 6.32
CA GLU A 9 -8.13 10.13 5.69
C GLU A 9 -6.95 9.35 5.13
N LEU A 10 -6.02 10.03 4.46
CA LEU A 10 -4.80 9.39 3.96
C LEU A 10 -4.01 8.74 5.10
N PHE A 11 -3.77 9.48 6.18
CA PHE A 11 -3.01 8.93 7.31
C PHE A 11 -3.75 7.81 8.01
N ARG A 12 -5.07 7.86 8.05
CA ARG A 12 -5.86 6.76 8.60
C ARG A 12 -5.66 5.47 7.81
N ILE A 13 -5.62 5.58 6.49
CA ILE A 13 -5.36 4.42 5.62
C ILE A 13 -3.95 3.89 5.84
N LEU A 14 -2.96 4.78 5.88
CA LEU A 14 -1.56 4.40 6.10
C LEU A 14 -1.32 3.83 7.50
N GLY A 15 -2.15 4.20 8.48
CA GLY A 15 -1.99 3.76 9.86
C GLY A 15 -2.50 2.36 10.16
N ASP A 16 -3.11 1.68 9.19
CA ASP A 16 -3.52 0.29 9.38
C ASP A 16 -2.33 -0.65 9.16
N PRO A 17 -2.00 -1.52 10.13
CA PRO A 17 -0.81 -2.37 10.03
C PRO A 17 -0.77 -3.25 8.77
N THR A 18 -1.89 -3.84 8.40
CA THR A 18 -1.94 -4.72 7.21
C THR A 18 -1.72 -3.90 5.94
N ARG A 19 -2.41 -2.78 5.81
CA ARG A 19 -2.27 -1.92 4.63
C ARG A 19 -0.84 -1.35 4.52
N LEU A 20 -0.28 -0.90 5.64
CA LEU A 20 1.09 -0.40 5.63
C LEU A 20 2.09 -1.51 5.23
N SER A 21 1.90 -2.72 5.75
CA SER A 21 2.75 -3.86 5.39
C SER A 21 2.71 -4.14 3.89
N ILE A 22 1.53 -4.07 3.29
CA ILE A 22 1.38 -4.23 1.84
C ILE A 22 2.17 -3.14 1.09
N LEU A 23 2.00 -1.89 1.50
CA LEU A 23 2.70 -0.77 0.85
C LEU A 23 4.22 -0.91 0.97
N LEU A 24 4.72 -1.34 2.12
CA LEU A 24 6.14 -1.58 2.31
C LEU A 24 6.66 -2.66 1.35
N MET A 25 5.88 -3.72 1.13
CA MET A 25 6.25 -4.76 0.17
C MET A 25 6.30 -4.19 -1.25
N LEU A 26 5.33 -3.36 -1.61
CA LEU A 26 5.26 -2.79 -2.95
C LEU A 26 6.36 -1.75 -3.22
N MET A 27 6.98 -1.21 -2.18
CA MET A 27 8.14 -0.34 -2.34
C MET A 27 9.33 -1.10 -2.96
N ASP A 28 9.39 -2.41 -2.77
CA ASP A 28 10.43 -3.25 -3.34
C ASP A 28 10.13 -3.72 -4.77
N GLY A 29 8.94 -3.43 -5.27
CA GLY A 29 8.55 -3.79 -6.63
C GLY A 29 7.14 -4.38 -6.69
N GLU A 30 6.70 -4.70 -7.89
CA GLU A 30 5.38 -5.27 -8.12
C GLU A 30 5.20 -6.62 -7.42
N ARG A 31 3.98 -6.88 -6.96
CA ARG A 31 3.61 -8.15 -6.33
C ARG A 31 2.21 -8.57 -6.77
N CYS A 32 1.98 -9.86 -6.88
CA CYS A 32 0.63 -10.39 -7.09
C CYS A 32 0.00 -10.75 -5.75
N VAL A 33 -1.33 -10.98 -5.75
CA VAL A 33 -2.08 -11.31 -4.53
C VAL A 33 -1.49 -12.52 -3.81
N THR A 34 -1.11 -13.55 -4.57
CA THR A 34 -0.55 -14.78 -4.00
C THR A 34 0.71 -14.50 -3.18
N ASP A 35 1.62 -13.68 -3.73
CA ASP A 35 2.87 -13.34 -3.04
C ASP A 35 2.61 -12.56 -1.74
N VAL A 36 1.71 -11.58 -1.81
CA VAL A 36 1.38 -10.76 -0.64
C VAL A 36 0.74 -11.61 0.45
N ALA A 37 -0.23 -12.45 0.06
CA ALA A 37 -0.94 -13.33 1.00
C ALA A 37 0.04 -14.29 1.69
N ALA A 38 0.93 -14.90 0.92
CA ALA A 38 1.93 -15.83 1.47
C ALA A 38 2.86 -15.11 2.45
N SER A 39 3.36 -13.93 2.09
CA SER A 39 4.29 -13.18 2.94
C SER A 39 3.66 -12.71 4.25
N LEU A 40 2.38 -12.37 4.23
CA LEU A 40 1.69 -11.85 5.42
C LEU A 40 0.93 -12.93 6.19
N GLY A 41 0.93 -14.17 5.69
CA GLY A 41 0.20 -15.25 6.33
C GLY A 41 -1.30 -15.02 6.37
N MET A 42 -1.86 -14.39 5.34
CA MET A 42 -3.27 -14.06 5.26
C MET A 42 -3.93 -14.73 4.04
N SER A 43 -5.25 -14.84 4.06
CA SER A 43 -5.97 -15.39 2.93
C SER A 43 -5.92 -14.45 1.73
N LYS A 44 -6.02 -15.01 0.52
CA LYS A 44 -6.09 -14.20 -0.71
C LYS A 44 -7.31 -13.29 -0.69
N CYS A 45 -8.42 -13.77 -0.12
CA CYS A 45 -9.65 -12.98 -0.02
C CYS A 45 -9.44 -11.73 0.84
N ALA A 46 -8.79 -11.90 2.00
CA ALA A 46 -8.49 -10.77 2.90
C ALA A 46 -7.55 -9.77 2.24
N ILE A 47 -6.50 -10.26 1.58
CA ILE A 47 -5.55 -9.39 0.87
C ILE A 47 -6.24 -8.67 -0.29
N SER A 48 -7.06 -9.36 -1.08
CA SER A 48 -7.80 -8.73 -2.18
C SER A 48 -8.68 -7.59 -1.69
N HIS A 49 -9.30 -7.76 -0.52
CA HIS A 49 -10.11 -6.70 0.08
C HIS A 49 -9.26 -5.48 0.42
N GLN A 50 -8.10 -5.69 1.03
CA GLN A 50 -7.18 -4.60 1.37
C GLN A 50 -6.63 -3.91 0.12
N LEU A 51 -6.29 -4.68 -0.92
CA LEU A 51 -5.80 -4.11 -2.18
C LEU A 51 -6.88 -3.26 -2.86
N ARG A 52 -8.15 -3.68 -2.77
CA ARG A 52 -9.27 -2.89 -3.30
C ARG A 52 -9.37 -1.54 -2.60
N THR A 53 -9.24 -1.53 -1.28
CA THR A 53 -9.26 -0.30 -0.50
C THR A 53 -8.12 0.63 -0.89
N LEU A 54 -6.91 0.10 -0.99
CA LEU A 54 -5.74 0.89 -1.39
C LEU A 54 -5.88 1.45 -2.81
N LYS A 55 -6.35 0.63 -3.74
CA LYS A 55 -6.56 1.06 -5.13
C LYS A 55 -7.64 2.12 -5.21
N GLY A 56 -8.74 1.96 -4.47
CA GLY A 56 -9.84 2.92 -4.45
C GLY A 56 -9.43 4.28 -3.89
N ASN A 57 -8.37 4.34 -3.09
CA ASN A 57 -7.84 5.58 -2.53
C ASN A 57 -6.58 6.07 -3.28
N HIS A 58 -6.33 5.55 -4.46
CA HIS A 58 -5.25 5.97 -5.37
C HIS A 58 -3.84 5.78 -4.82
N LEU A 59 -3.65 4.81 -3.92
CA LEU A 59 -2.32 4.52 -3.35
C LEU A 59 -1.56 3.50 -4.17
N ILE A 60 -2.27 2.62 -4.85
CA ILE A 60 -1.67 1.59 -5.69
C ILE A 60 -2.39 1.53 -7.02
N ARG A 61 -1.74 0.91 -7.99
CA ARG A 61 -2.35 0.61 -9.27
C ARG A 61 -2.16 -0.86 -9.61
N ARG A 62 -2.94 -1.31 -10.55
CA ARG A 62 -3.08 -2.69 -10.92
C ARG A 62 -2.69 -2.86 -12.39
N ARG A 63 -1.95 -3.94 -12.68
CA ARG A 63 -1.57 -4.29 -14.05
C ARG A 63 -1.90 -5.76 -14.29
N LYS A 64 -2.62 -6.05 -15.37
CA LYS A 64 -2.93 -7.42 -15.73
C LYS A 64 -1.90 -7.91 -16.76
N ALA A 65 -1.35 -9.08 -16.52
CA ALA A 65 -0.38 -9.72 -17.43
C ALA A 65 -0.78 -11.20 -17.57
N GLY A 66 -1.44 -11.53 -18.69
CA GLY A 66 -2.00 -12.86 -18.90
C GLY A 66 -3.04 -13.18 -17.83
N LYS A 67 -2.88 -14.29 -17.14
CA LYS A 67 -3.79 -14.68 -16.04
C LYS A 67 -3.39 -14.12 -14.69
N PHE A 68 -2.28 -13.37 -14.62
CA PHE A 68 -1.79 -12.79 -13.38
C PHE A 68 -2.15 -11.32 -13.30
N VAL A 69 -2.34 -10.86 -12.07
CA VAL A 69 -2.58 -9.43 -11.78
C VAL A 69 -1.51 -8.97 -10.80
N PHE A 70 -0.82 -7.91 -11.17
CA PHE A 70 0.25 -7.34 -10.35
C PHE A 70 -0.17 -5.98 -9.82
N TYR A 71 0.30 -5.66 -8.62
CA TYR A 71 0.04 -4.39 -7.97
C TYR A 71 1.37 -3.67 -7.72
N SER A 72 1.34 -2.35 -7.83
CA SER A 72 2.51 -1.49 -7.58
C SER A 72 2.04 -0.17 -6.98
N LEU A 73 2.96 0.58 -6.40
CA LEU A 73 2.63 1.91 -5.89
C LEU A 73 2.21 2.80 -7.06
N SER A 74 1.22 3.67 -6.82
CA SER A 74 0.67 4.53 -7.88
C SER A 74 1.66 5.61 -8.31
N ASP A 75 2.51 6.09 -7.39
CA ASP A 75 3.52 7.11 -7.67
C ASP A 75 4.60 7.10 -6.60
N GLY A 76 5.58 7.99 -6.74
CA GLY A 76 6.70 8.08 -5.79
C GLY A 76 6.36 8.81 -4.50
N TYR A 77 5.22 9.51 -4.43
CA TYR A 77 4.88 10.30 -3.24
C TYR A 77 4.58 9.43 -2.03
N ILE A 78 3.91 8.30 -2.23
CA ILE A 78 3.59 7.38 -1.14
C ILE A 78 4.87 6.83 -0.52
N GLN A 79 5.82 6.43 -1.36
CA GLN A 79 7.11 5.98 -0.89
C GLN A 79 7.83 7.07 -0.11
N GLU A 80 7.82 8.31 -0.60
CA GLU A 80 8.45 9.45 0.09
C GLU A 80 7.83 9.69 1.47
N ILE A 81 6.51 9.62 1.58
CA ILE A 81 5.82 9.81 2.86
C ILE A 81 6.28 8.75 3.87
N ILE A 82 6.30 7.50 3.44
CA ILE A 82 6.72 6.38 4.31
C ILE A 82 8.19 6.53 4.70
N GLU A 83 9.05 6.84 3.75
CA GLU A 83 10.48 7.03 4.01
C GLU A 83 10.73 8.19 4.97
N LYS A 84 10.00 9.29 4.83
CA LYS A 84 10.12 10.43 5.74
C LYS A 84 9.67 10.07 7.14
N ALA A 85 8.62 9.27 7.27
CA ALA A 85 8.20 8.78 8.58
C ALA A 85 9.27 7.89 9.21
N GLN A 86 9.90 7.02 8.42
CA GLN A 86 10.99 6.16 8.89
C GLN A 86 12.19 7.00 9.33
N GLU A 87 12.57 8.01 8.55
CA GLU A 87 13.67 8.91 8.90
C GLU A 87 13.39 9.66 10.21
N HIS A 88 12.17 10.14 10.37
CA HIS A 88 11.78 10.83 11.59
C HIS A 88 11.92 9.94 12.82
N LEU A 89 11.41 8.72 12.73
CA LEU A 89 11.45 7.77 13.83
C LEU A 89 12.87 7.33 14.17
N ALA A 90 13.76 7.30 13.18
CA ALA A 90 15.16 6.92 13.39
C ALA A 90 15.93 7.96 14.21
N LYS A 91 15.42 9.19 14.32
CA LYS A 91 16.06 10.27 15.05
C LYS A 91 15.63 10.39 16.52
N VAL A 92 14.59 9.66 16.91
CA VAL A 92 14.07 9.74 18.29
C VAL A 92 14.69 8.71 19.20
#